data_99f440e68a2c406dc473ecd8b7b08ad0
#
_entry.id   99f440e68a2c406dc473ecd8b7b08ad0
#
_cell.length_a   1.000
_cell.length_b   1.000
_cell.length_c   1.000
_cell.angle_alpha   90.00
_cell.angle_beta   90.00
_cell.angle_gamma   90.00
#
_symmetry.space_group_name_H-M   'P 1'
#
loop_
_entity.id
_entity.type
_entity.pdbx_description
1 polymer ?
#
loop_
_entity_poly.entity_id
_entity_poly.type
_entity_poly.pdbx_seq_one_letter_code
_entity_poly.pdbx_strand_id
1 'polypeptide(L)'
;MGRSLTQGLNAILGALPALIGALLILVIGYISVKVSQGITTRVLKSVGFEGWMEKGGIKQFFDRSQTSQTPVSILGKLVFWLVFFIAISMAVDTLGITAILAVLAQFIAYIPQLIAAVLILILATLLANFVAGIVRGATSSSIAGSVAQYGISVFAVFAALTQMGIAEELIAPTFLILLGSVALAAALAFGLGGQNVAQRLVEQGYQKSGEARQQIQQQQQQNQQQNGSSEGSFTRVDSGDRPDARRLDR
;
A
#
# COMPACT_ATOMS: atom_id res chain seq x y z
N MET A 1 11.90 67.00 -22.34
CA MET A 1 12.83 65.87 -22.53
C MET A 1 13.83 65.69 -21.37
N GLY A 2 14.33 66.73 -20.72
CA GLY A 2 15.32 66.60 -19.63
C GLY A 2 14.80 65.88 -18.35
N ARG A 3 13.52 66.06 -18.00
CA ARG A 3 12.94 65.47 -16.81
C ARG A 3 12.84 63.90 -16.89
N SER A 4 12.60 63.36 -18.07
CA SER A 4 12.50 61.89 -18.28
C SER A 4 13.87 61.20 -18.18
N LEU A 5 14.94 61.94 -18.65
CA LEU A 5 16.30 61.39 -18.54
C LEU A 5 16.83 61.48 -17.11
N THR A 6 16.55 62.50 -16.36
CA THR A 6 16.96 62.61 -14.95
C THR A 6 16.18 61.59 -14.06
N GLN A 7 14.90 61.37 -14.35
CA GLN A 7 14.13 60.30 -13.66
C GLN A 7 14.70 58.92 -13.96
N GLY A 8 15.06 58.64 -15.21
CA GLY A 8 15.67 57.36 -15.59
C GLY A 8 17.04 57.17 -14.91
N LEU A 9 17.89 58.19 -14.89
CA LEU A 9 19.18 58.11 -14.21
C LEU A 9 19.03 57.92 -12.70
N ASN A 10 18.12 58.64 -12.04
CA ASN A 10 17.85 58.46 -10.62
C ASN A 10 17.28 57.10 -10.30
N ALA A 11 16.45 56.51 -11.16
CA ALA A 11 15.95 55.14 -10.99
C ALA A 11 17.08 54.09 -11.08
N ILE A 12 18.01 54.26 -12.04
CA ILE A 12 19.18 53.39 -12.20
C ILE A 12 20.13 53.52 -11.00
N LEU A 13 20.45 54.77 -10.58
CA LEU A 13 21.31 55.00 -9.42
C LEU A 13 20.69 54.50 -8.11
N GLY A 14 19.38 54.58 -7.96
CA GLY A 14 18.64 54.03 -6.83
C GLY A 14 18.56 52.48 -6.82
N ALA A 15 18.63 51.88 -8.00
CA ALA A 15 18.64 50.38 -8.11
C ALA A 15 20.03 49.78 -7.83
N LEU A 16 21.13 50.52 -7.93
CA LEU A 16 22.48 50.00 -7.69
C LEU A 16 22.68 49.41 -6.31
N PRO A 17 22.27 50.03 -5.19
CA PRO A 17 22.37 49.40 -3.86
C PRO A 17 21.54 48.12 -3.75
N ALA A 18 20.34 48.10 -4.34
CA ALA A 18 19.48 46.92 -4.36
C ALA A 18 20.10 45.75 -5.16
N LEU A 19 20.75 46.04 -6.30
CA LEU A 19 21.49 45.05 -7.08
C LEU A 19 22.66 44.46 -6.32
N ILE A 20 23.44 45.29 -5.61
CA ILE A 20 24.54 44.82 -4.77
C ILE A 20 23.99 43.91 -3.63
N GLY A 21 22.91 44.36 -2.97
CA GLY A 21 22.24 43.58 -1.94
C GLY A 21 21.73 42.22 -2.45
N ALA A 22 21.07 42.21 -3.60
CA ALA A 22 20.58 40.98 -4.23
C ALA A 22 21.73 40.04 -4.62
N LEU A 23 22.84 40.59 -5.13
CA LEU A 23 24.02 39.81 -5.47
C LEU A 23 24.64 39.14 -4.22
N LEU A 24 24.78 39.88 -3.12
CA LEU A 24 25.29 39.36 -1.84
C LEU A 24 24.36 38.26 -1.30
N ILE A 25 23.04 38.46 -1.35
CA ILE A 25 22.05 37.43 -0.95
C ILE A 25 22.20 36.16 -1.81
N LEU A 26 22.39 36.32 -3.13
CA LEU A 26 22.60 35.13 -3.99
C LEU A 26 23.89 34.38 -3.68
N VAL A 27 24.99 35.09 -3.40
CA VAL A 27 26.28 34.45 -3.04
C VAL A 27 26.16 33.70 -1.72
N ILE A 28 25.60 34.33 -0.68
CA ILE A 28 25.39 33.72 0.63
C ILE A 28 24.38 32.57 0.48
N GLY A 29 23.30 32.79 -0.28
CA GLY A 29 22.30 31.76 -0.60
C GLY A 29 22.92 30.55 -1.26
N TYR A 30 23.74 30.69 -2.26
CA TYR A 30 24.41 29.60 -2.96
C TYR A 30 25.28 28.75 -2.01
N ILE A 31 26.01 29.40 -1.11
CA ILE A 31 26.79 28.68 -0.09
C ILE A 31 25.86 27.89 0.83
N SER A 32 24.79 28.52 1.32
CA SER A 32 23.77 27.88 2.19
C SER A 32 23.11 26.69 1.51
N VAL A 33 22.81 26.79 0.21
CA VAL A 33 22.21 25.71 -0.61
C VAL A 33 23.13 24.49 -0.66
N LYS A 34 24.44 24.68 -0.91
CA LYS A 34 25.42 23.59 -0.95
C LYS A 34 25.56 22.89 0.40
N VAL A 35 25.57 23.66 1.49
CA VAL A 35 25.62 23.15 2.85
C VAL A 35 24.36 22.32 3.15
N SER A 36 23.18 22.86 2.84
CA SER A 36 21.88 22.17 3.04
C SER A 36 21.80 20.85 2.28
N GLN A 37 22.23 20.84 1.00
CA GLN A 37 22.31 19.62 0.21
C GLN A 37 23.22 18.56 0.85
N GLY A 38 24.40 18.98 1.31
CA GLY A 38 25.36 18.10 1.96
C GLY A 38 24.81 17.52 3.27
N ILE A 39 24.16 18.32 4.10
CA ILE A 39 23.52 17.90 5.34
C ILE A 39 22.41 16.89 5.02
N THR A 40 21.50 17.22 4.10
CA THR A 40 20.37 16.33 3.72
C THR A 40 20.89 14.99 3.24
N THR A 41 21.88 14.96 2.36
CA THR A 41 22.45 13.72 1.83
C THR A 41 23.12 12.90 2.95
N ARG A 42 23.81 13.54 3.90
CA ARG A 42 24.42 12.87 5.05
C ARG A 42 23.38 12.28 5.99
N VAL A 43 22.33 13.06 6.30
CA VAL A 43 21.23 12.61 7.16
C VAL A 43 20.52 11.41 6.55
N LEU A 44 20.17 11.46 5.25
CA LEU A 44 19.54 10.34 4.57
C LEU A 44 20.42 9.08 4.59
N LYS A 45 21.72 9.23 4.40
CA LYS A 45 22.68 8.12 4.49
C LYS A 45 22.81 7.57 5.92
N SER A 46 22.84 8.44 6.93
CA SER A 46 22.99 8.02 8.33
C SER A 46 21.76 7.28 8.87
N VAL A 47 20.56 7.60 8.37
CA VAL A 47 19.31 6.87 8.70
C VAL A 47 19.25 5.49 8.02
N GLY A 48 20.25 5.16 7.19
CA GLY A 48 20.28 3.87 6.48
C GLY A 48 19.31 3.78 5.30
N PHE A 49 18.89 4.92 4.76
CA PHE A 49 17.96 5.00 3.65
C PHE A 49 18.43 4.22 2.40
N GLU A 50 19.75 4.15 2.16
CA GLU A 50 20.34 3.34 1.09
C GLU A 50 20.09 1.83 1.31
N GLY A 51 20.23 1.35 2.55
CA GLY A 51 19.95 -0.06 2.89
C GLY A 51 18.47 -0.45 2.76
N TRP A 52 17.57 0.48 3.03
CA TRP A 52 16.14 0.27 2.80
C TRP A 52 15.82 0.16 1.32
N MET A 53 16.47 0.94 0.49
CA MET A 53 16.31 0.90 -0.97
C MET A 53 16.92 -0.35 -1.61
N GLU A 54 18.03 -0.87 -1.10
CA GLU A 54 18.59 -2.15 -1.54
C GLU A 54 17.61 -3.31 -1.29
N LYS A 55 17.04 -3.36 -0.08
CA LYS A 55 16.01 -4.36 0.27
C LYS A 55 14.72 -4.19 -0.55
N GLY A 56 14.40 -2.97 -0.96
CA GLY A 56 13.24 -2.65 -1.79
C GLY A 56 13.39 -2.96 -3.28
N GLY A 57 14.57 -3.41 -3.75
CA GLY A 57 14.82 -3.66 -5.18
C GLY A 57 14.90 -2.40 -6.04
N ILE A 58 14.83 -1.20 -5.44
CA ILE A 58 14.89 0.09 -6.14
C ILE A 58 16.26 0.28 -6.78
N LYS A 59 17.32 -0.17 -6.12
CA LYS A 59 18.68 -0.11 -6.65
C LYS A 59 18.80 -0.88 -7.99
N GLN A 60 18.20 -2.07 -8.09
CA GLN A 60 18.21 -2.87 -9.33
C GLN A 60 17.50 -2.16 -10.49
N PHE A 61 16.47 -1.36 -10.21
CA PHE A 61 15.79 -0.57 -11.23
C PHE A 61 16.68 0.57 -11.73
N PHE A 62 17.39 1.26 -10.84
CA PHE A 62 18.32 2.34 -11.19
C PHE A 62 19.57 1.81 -11.91
N ASP A 63 20.11 0.67 -11.48
CA ASP A 63 21.27 0.02 -12.11
C ASP A 63 20.96 -0.40 -13.57
N ARG A 64 19.72 -0.88 -13.82
CA ARG A 64 19.24 -1.18 -15.18
C ARG A 64 19.06 0.05 -16.06
N SER A 65 18.77 1.20 -15.46
CA SER A 65 18.52 2.46 -16.17
C SER A 65 19.82 3.17 -16.58
N GLN A 66 21.01 2.60 -16.32
CA GLN A 66 22.33 3.21 -16.57
C GLN A 66 22.48 4.63 -15.97
N THR A 67 21.64 4.97 -15.01
CA THR A 67 21.62 6.28 -14.36
C THR A 67 22.51 6.21 -13.13
N SER A 68 23.57 6.99 -13.10
CA SER A 68 24.46 7.13 -11.92
C SER A 68 23.81 7.85 -10.73
N GLN A 69 22.53 8.19 -10.83
CA GLN A 69 21.79 8.92 -9.80
C GLN A 69 21.17 7.95 -8.81
N THR A 70 21.49 8.11 -7.53
CA THR A 70 20.80 7.40 -6.46
C THR A 70 19.55 8.19 -6.02
N PRO A 71 18.46 7.54 -5.57
CA PRO A 71 17.30 8.25 -5.02
C PRO A 71 17.65 9.24 -3.91
N VAL A 72 18.67 8.94 -3.10
CA VAL A 72 19.22 9.88 -2.10
C VAL A 72 19.75 11.15 -2.77
N SER A 73 20.44 11.01 -3.90
CA SER A 73 20.96 12.18 -4.64
C SER A 73 19.84 13.00 -5.27
N ILE A 74 18.73 12.35 -5.68
CA ILE A 74 17.55 13.06 -6.21
C ILE A 74 16.89 13.88 -5.10
N LEU A 75 16.66 13.29 -3.92
CA LEU A 75 16.13 14.03 -2.77
C LEU A 75 17.05 15.17 -2.35
N GLY A 76 18.36 14.96 -2.32
CA GLY A 76 19.34 16.01 -2.06
C GLY A 76 19.28 17.16 -3.08
N LYS A 77 19.06 16.84 -4.37
CA LYS A 77 18.87 17.84 -5.42
C LYS A 77 17.55 18.61 -5.26
N LEU A 78 16.46 17.95 -4.85
CA LEU A 78 15.18 18.62 -4.59
C LEU A 78 15.33 19.64 -3.44
N VAL A 79 15.99 19.26 -2.36
CA VAL A 79 16.29 20.18 -1.25
C VAL A 79 17.22 21.31 -1.70
N PHE A 80 18.22 21.01 -2.54
CA PHE A 80 19.07 22.03 -3.17
C PHE A 80 18.20 23.06 -3.91
N TRP A 81 17.31 22.63 -4.80
CA TRP A 81 16.45 23.51 -5.57
C TRP A 81 15.50 24.31 -4.67
N LEU A 82 14.94 23.69 -3.63
CA LEU A 82 14.08 24.40 -2.68
C LEU A 82 14.80 25.58 -2.02
N VAL A 83 15.97 25.33 -1.43
CA VAL A 83 16.74 26.38 -0.75
C VAL A 83 17.25 27.43 -1.74
N PHE A 84 17.58 26.99 -2.98
CA PHE A 84 18.01 27.89 -4.05
C PHE A 84 16.89 28.83 -4.50
N PHE A 85 15.67 28.34 -4.68
CA PHE A 85 14.52 29.18 -5.02
C PHE A 85 14.16 30.16 -3.88
N ILE A 86 14.32 29.73 -2.62
CA ILE A 86 14.17 30.64 -1.47
C ILE A 86 15.21 31.78 -1.54
N ALA A 87 16.47 31.45 -1.82
CA ALA A 87 17.54 32.45 -1.95
C ALA A 87 17.29 33.44 -3.11
N ILE A 88 16.83 32.91 -4.25
CA ILE A 88 16.42 33.77 -5.40
C ILE A 88 15.24 34.66 -5.01
N SER A 89 14.22 34.12 -4.31
CA SER A 89 13.07 34.92 -3.87
C SER A 89 13.50 36.08 -2.99
N MET A 90 14.43 35.87 -2.05
CA MET A 90 14.97 36.94 -1.20
C MET A 90 15.74 37.98 -2.01
N ALA A 91 16.51 37.58 -3.03
CA ALA A 91 17.23 38.48 -3.91
C ALA A 91 16.27 39.30 -4.77
N VAL A 92 15.22 38.69 -5.33
CA VAL A 92 14.19 39.37 -6.15
C VAL A 92 13.35 40.31 -5.29
N ASP A 93 13.06 39.97 -4.04
CA ASP A 93 12.35 40.84 -3.09
C ASP A 93 13.14 42.12 -2.82
N THR A 94 14.47 42.00 -2.67
CA THR A 94 15.36 43.18 -2.52
C THR A 94 15.32 44.11 -3.73
N LEU A 95 15.03 43.57 -4.92
CA LEU A 95 14.86 44.33 -6.16
C LEU A 95 13.45 44.94 -6.31
N GLY A 96 12.50 44.56 -5.46
CA GLY A 96 11.11 45.04 -5.49
C GLY A 96 10.28 44.50 -6.67
N ILE A 97 10.67 43.40 -7.30
CA ILE A 97 9.98 42.83 -8.48
C ILE A 97 8.93 41.84 -8.03
N THR A 98 7.77 42.34 -7.59
CA THR A 98 6.69 41.53 -7.01
C THR A 98 6.09 40.48 -7.95
N ALA A 99 6.06 40.74 -9.26
CA ALA A 99 5.53 39.79 -10.25
C ALA A 99 6.34 38.49 -10.32
N ILE A 100 7.66 38.55 -10.16
CA ILE A 100 8.53 37.38 -10.15
C ILE A 100 8.36 36.61 -8.83
N LEU A 101 8.15 37.29 -7.72
CA LEU A 101 7.94 36.65 -6.42
C LEU A 101 6.72 35.70 -6.42
N ALA A 102 5.62 36.11 -7.07
CA ALA A 102 4.43 35.26 -7.17
C ALA A 102 4.70 33.94 -7.89
N VAL A 103 5.48 33.98 -8.97
CA VAL A 103 5.89 32.79 -9.71
C VAL A 103 6.85 31.92 -8.89
N LEU A 104 7.85 32.53 -8.25
CA LEU A 104 8.78 31.80 -7.40
C LEU A 104 8.08 31.13 -6.22
N ALA A 105 7.11 31.81 -5.60
CA ALA A 105 6.32 31.23 -4.50
C ALA A 105 5.61 29.96 -4.92
N GLN A 106 5.07 29.88 -6.14
CA GLN A 106 4.46 28.65 -6.67
C GLN A 106 5.50 27.53 -6.82
N PHE A 107 6.68 27.81 -7.36
CA PHE A 107 7.76 26.82 -7.46
C PHE A 107 8.22 26.32 -6.09
N ILE A 108 8.38 27.22 -5.12
CA ILE A 108 8.77 26.87 -3.76
C ILE A 108 7.72 25.97 -3.11
N ALA A 109 6.43 26.28 -3.29
CA ALA A 109 5.33 25.46 -2.78
C ALA A 109 5.26 24.06 -3.45
N TYR A 110 5.71 23.94 -4.70
CA TYR A 110 5.66 22.68 -5.45
C TYR A 110 6.76 21.68 -5.03
N ILE A 111 7.93 22.15 -4.61
CA ILE A 111 9.06 21.27 -4.26
C ILE A 111 8.77 20.32 -3.10
N PRO A 112 8.13 20.73 -1.98
CA PRO A 112 7.72 19.81 -0.93
C PRO A 112 6.76 18.71 -1.42
N GLN A 113 5.87 19.03 -2.37
CA GLN A 113 4.97 18.05 -2.98
C GLN A 113 5.75 17.00 -3.79
N LEU A 114 6.76 17.42 -4.55
CA LEU A 114 7.69 16.53 -5.26
C LEU A 114 8.45 15.61 -4.30
N ILE A 115 8.95 16.17 -3.19
CA ILE A 115 9.65 15.38 -2.17
C ILE A 115 8.71 14.32 -1.58
N ALA A 116 7.48 14.69 -1.23
CA ALA A 116 6.48 13.79 -0.72
C ALA A 116 6.11 12.69 -1.74
N ALA A 117 5.95 13.03 -3.03
CA ALA A 117 5.69 12.07 -4.09
C ALA A 117 6.82 11.04 -4.23
N VAL A 118 8.08 11.49 -4.19
CA VAL A 118 9.24 10.57 -4.23
C VAL A 118 9.26 9.66 -3.01
N LEU A 119 8.97 10.19 -1.81
CA LEU A 119 8.89 9.37 -0.60
C LEU A 119 7.76 8.34 -0.67
N ILE A 120 6.59 8.71 -1.21
CA ILE A 120 5.48 7.78 -1.44
C ILE A 120 5.93 6.64 -2.36
N LEU A 121 6.60 6.90 -3.47
CA LEU A 121 7.09 5.87 -4.39
C LEU A 121 8.08 4.93 -3.71
N ILE A 122 8.99 5.46 -2.90
CA ILE A 122 9.98 4.66 -2.17
C ILE A 122 9.29 3.75 -1.15
N LEU A 123 8.43 4.31 -0.30
CA LEU A 123 7.70 3.55 0.72
C LEU A 123 6.78 2.51 0.09
N ALA A 124 6.09 2.88 -0.97
CA ALA A 124 5.21 1.96 -1.68
C ALA A 124 5.98 0.80 -2.35
N THR A 125 7.17 1.06 -2.87
CA THR A 125 8.01 -0.02 -3.44
C THR A 125 8.48 -0.99 -2.36
N LEU A 126 8.84 -0.48 -1.17
CA LEU A 126 9.16 -1.33 -0.02
C LEU A 126 7.95 -2.18 0.39
N LEU A 127 6.77 -1.56 0.49
CA LEU A 127 5.53 -2.25 0.81
C LEU A 127 5.16 -3.29 -0.25
N ALA A 128 5.29 -2.96 -1.54
CA ALA A 128 5.02 -3.86 -2.65
C ALA A 128 5.90 -5.12 -2.59
N ASN A 129 7.19 -4.96 -2.33
CA ASN A 129 8.12 -6.08 -2.19
C ASN A 129 7.82 -6.93 -0.95
N PHE A 130 7.49 -6.30 0.17
CA PHE A 130 7.12 -6.98 1.40
C PHE A 130 5.84 -7.82 1.20
N VAL A 131 4.79 -7.23 0.66
CA VAL A 131 3.52 -7.93 0.38
C VAL A 131 3.73 -9.04 -0.64
N ALA A 132 4.48 -8.79 -1.71
CA ALA A 132 4.81 -9.82 -2.70
C ALA A 132 5.56 -11.00 -2.08
N GLY A 133 6.45 -10.76 -1.12
CA GLY A 133 7.15 -11.79 -0.35
C GLY A 133 6.18 -12.67 0.45
N ILE A 134 5.25 -12.06 1.17
CA ILE A 134 4.20 -12.77 1.92
C ILE A 134 3.34 -13.63 0.98
N VAL A 135 2.87 -13.04 -0.14
CA VAL A 135 2.01 -13.74 -1.11
C VAL A 135 2.75 -14.92 -1.74
N ARG A 136 4.02 -14.77 -2.12
CA ARG A 136 4.84 -15.88 -2.65
C ARG A 136 5.00 -17.00 -1.62
N GLY A 137 5.23 -16.65 -0.35
CA GLY A 137 5.35 -17.62 0.73
C GLY A 137 4.05 -18.37 1.01
N ALA A 138 2.92 -17.68 0.99
CA ALA A 138 1.61 -18.26 1.28
C ALA A 138 1.04 -19.13 0.15
N THR A 139 1.27 -18.74 -1.12
CA THR A 139 0.66 -19.41 -2.28
C THR A 139 1.62 -20.31 -3.05
N SER A 140 2.91 -20.30 -2.72
CA SER A 140 3.99 -20.95 -3.50
C SER A 140 4.00 -20.56 -4.98
N SER A 141 3.28 -19.48 -5.34
CA SER A 141 3.11 -19.01 -6.71
C SER A 141 3.90 -17.72 -6.92
N SER A 142 4.89 -17.78 -7.81
CA SER A 142 5.65 -16.60 -8.24
C SER A 142 4.75 -15.57 -8.95
N ILE A 143 3.73 -16.04 -9.68
CA ILE A 143 2.81 -15.20 -10.43
C ILE A 143 1.95 -14.35 -9.48
N ALA A 144 1.38 -14.95 -8.44
CA ALA A 144 0.55 -14.24 -7.46
C ALA A 144 1.33 -13.12 -6.76
N GLY A 145 2.58 -13.38 -6.36
CA GLY A 145 3.44 -12.37 -5.76
C GLY A 145 3.78 -11.24 -6.73
N SER A 146 3.99 -11.55 -8.02
CA SER A 146 4.25 -10.52 -9.03
C SER A 146 3.02 -9.65 -9.30
N VAL A 147 1.83 -10.24 -9.37
CA VAL A 147 0.56 -9.50 -9.52
C VAL A 147 0.35 -8.55 -8.35
N ALA A 148 0.57 -9.00 -7.12
CA ALA A 148 0.48 -8.15 -5.93
C ALA A 148 1.50 -6.98 -5.99
N GLN A 149 2.74 -7.27 -6.39
CA GLN A 149 3.80 -6.27 -6.51
C GLN A 149 3.45 -5.19 -7.55
N TYR A 150 3.06 -5.60 -8.76
CA TYR A 150 2.69 -4.66 -9.82
C TYR A 150 1.43 -3.87 -9.46
N GLY A 151 0.43 -4.51 -8.84
CA GLY A 151 -0.78 -3.84 -8.39
C GLY A 151 -0.49 -2.70 -7.42
N ILE A 152 0.33 -2.97 -6.39
CA ILE A 152 0.74 -1.94 -5.42
C ILE A 152 1.60 -0.86 -6.10
N SER A 153 2.47 -1.23 -7.05
CA SER A 153 3.31 -0.27 -7.77
C SER A 153 2.49 0.68 -8.64
N VAL A 154 1.47 0.18 -9.33
CA VAL A 154 0.54 1.01 -10.10
C VAL A 154 -0.21 1.98 -9.18
N PHE A 155 -0.74 1.48 -8.06
CA PHE A 155 -1.38 2.34 -7.05
C PHE A 155 -0.43 3.44 -6.55
N ALA A 156 0.84 3.10 -6.29
CA ALA A 156 1.85 4.04 -5.83
C ALA A 156 2.13 5.16 -6.84
N VAL A 157 2.16 4.83 -8.14
CA VAL A 157 2.34 5.84 -9.20
C VAL A 157 1.16 6.82 -9.20
N PHE A 158 -0.08 6.34 -9.12
CA PHE A 158 -1.25 7.21 -9.02
C PHE A 158 -1.22 8.08 -7.77
N ALA A 159 -0.86 7.51 -6.62
CA ALA A 159 -0.74 8.25 -5.36
C ALA A 159 0.34 9.34 -5.44
N ALA A 160 1.48 9.05 -6.07
CA ALA A 160 2.54 10.02 -6.27
C ALA A 160 2.12 11.15 -7.21
N LEU A 161 1.42 10.84 -8.32
CA LEU A 161 0.90 11.84 -9.25
C LEU A 161 -0.14 12.76 -8.58
N THR A 162 -1.03 12.19 -7.77
CA THR A 162 -2.00 12.97 -6.99
C THR A 162 -1.28 13.87 -5.97
N GLN A 163 -0.23 13.37 -5.31
CA GLN A 163 0.57 14.16 -4.37
C GLN A 163 1.26 15.34 -5.03
N MET A 164 1.62 15.24 -6.31
CA MET A 164 2.21 16.34 -7.07
C MET A 164 1.19 17.40 -7.47
N GLY A 165 -0.11 17.16 -7.29
CA GLY A 165 -1.17 18.10 -7.69
C GLY A 165 -1.30 18.28 -9.21
N ILE A 166 -0.68 17.39 -10.02
CA ILE A 166 -0.73 17.47 -11.47
C ILE A 166 -2.04 16.83 -11.93
N ALA A 167 -2.90 17.65 -12.54
CA ALA A 167 -4.17 17.20 -13.12
C ALA A 167 -5.00 16.31 -12.16
N GLU A 168 -5.05 16.69 -10.87
CA GLU A 168 -5.74 15.93 -9.81
C GLU A 168 -7.19 15.62 -10.20
N GLU A 169 -7.87 16.57 -10.86
CA GLU A 169 -9.23 16.41 -11.36
C GLU A 169 -9.38 15.31 -12.40
N LEU A 170 -8.32 14.93 -13.12
CA LEU A 170 -8.32 13.86 -14.11
C LEU A 170 -7.78 12.55 -13.54
N ILE A 171 -6.76 12.61 -12.70
CA ILE A 171 -6.06 11.44 -12.17
C ILE A 171 -6.97 10.65 -11.22
N ALA A 172 -7.61 11.32 -10.25
CA ALA A 172 -8.42 10.65 -9.25
C ALA A 172 -9.65 9.91 -9.86
N PRO A 173 -10.46 10.52 -10.74
CA PRO A 173 -11.56 9.80 -11.39
C PRO A 173 -11.09 8.67 -12.31
N THR A 174 -10.00 8.90 -13.05
CA THR A 174 -9.44 7.86 -13.94
C THR A 174 -8.99 6.65 -13.15
N PHE A 175 -8.32 6.86 -12.02
CA PHE A 175 -7.90 5.79 -11.13
C PHE A 175 -9.09 5.02 -10.55
N LEU A 176 -10.14 5.72 -10.09
CA LEU A 176 -11.35 5.10 -9.55
C LEU A 176 -12.07 4.25 -10.60
N ILE A 177 -12.18 4.72 -11.83
CA ILE A 177 -12.78 3.96 -12.93
C ILE A 177 -11.96 2.71 -13.25
N LEU A 178 -10.65 2.85 -13.33
CA LEU A 178 -9.73 1.74 -13.60
C LEU A 178 -9.78 0.69 -12.47
N LEU A 179 -9.70 1.13 -11.22
CA LEU A 179 -9.79 0.26 -10.06
C LEU A 179 -11.16 -0.42 -9.96
N GLY A 180 -12.24 0.34 -10.20
CA GLY A 180 -13.61 -0.18 -10.24
C GLY A 180 -13.82 -1.23 -11.32
N SER A 181 -13.26 -1.03 -12.52
CA SER A 181 -13.35 -2.02 -13.60
C SER A 181 -12.59 -3.31 -13.28
N VAL A 182 -11.40 -3.22 -12.69
CA VAL A 182 -10.63 -4.38 -12.23
C VAL A 182 -11.36 -5.10 -11.09
N ALA A 183 -11.90 -4.35 -10.13
CA ALA A 183 -12.66 -4.93 -9.02
C ALA A 183 -13.92 -5.65 -9.51
N LEU A 184 -14.66 -5.06 -10.47
CA LEU A 184 -15.84 -5.68 -11.07
C LEU A 184 -15.46 -6.95 -11.85
N ALA A 185 -14.38 -6.89 -12.66
CA ALA A 185 -13.88 -8.06 -13.38
C ALA A 185 -13.48 -9.19 -12.42
N ALA A 186 -12.81 -8.88 -11.33
CA ALA A 186 -12.44 -9.85 -10.30
C ALA A 186 -13.68 -10.43 -9.62
N ALA A 187 -14.67 -9.58 -9.25
CA ALA A 187 -15.90 -10.04 -8.62
C ALA A 187 -16.69 -11.01 -9.53
N LEU A 188 -16.77 -10.71 -10.83
CA LEU A 188 -17.40 -11.59 -11.80
C LEU A 188 -16.61 -12.90 -11.99
N ALA A 189 -15.28 -12.81 -12.11
CA ALA A 189 -14.43 -13.99 -12.29
C ALA A 189 -14.51 -14.94 -11.09
N PHE A 190 -14.44 -14.43 -9.85
CA PHE A 190 -14.58 -15.25 -8.65
C PHE A 190 -16.02 -15.66 -8.38
N GLY A 191 -17.00 -14.78 -8.65
CA GLY A 191 -18.42 -15.09 -8.48
C GLY A 191 -18.89 -16.21 -9.41
N LEU A 192 -18.63 -16.08 -10.70
CA LEU A 192 -19.03 -17.09 -11.68
C LEU A 192 -18.15 -18.34 -11.63
N GLY A 193 -16.81 -18.16 -11.46
CA GLY A 193 -15.87 -19.27 -11.38
C GLY A 193 -15.96 -20.06 -10.08
N GLY A 194 -16.38 -19.43 -8.98
CA GLY A 194 -16.54 -20.07 -7.67
C GLY A 194 -17.88 -20.82 -7.49
N GLN A 195 -18.85 -20.61 -8.36
CA GLN A 195 -20.20 -21.20 -8.25
C GLN A 195 -20.16 -22.73 -8.15
N ASN A 196 -19.37 -23.39 -8.99
CA ASN A 196 -19.23 -24.85 -8.99
C ASN A 196 -18.57 -25.40 -7.72
N VAL A 197 -17.64 -24.63 -7.12
CA VAL A 197 -16.99 -25.02 -5.86
C VAL A 197 -17.96 -24.88 -4.70
N ALA A 198 -18.73 -23.79 -4.67
CA ALA A 198 -19.76 -23.59 -3.66
C ALA A 198 -20.85 -24.65 -3.72
N GLN A 199 -21.33 -25.04 -4.90
CA GLN A 199 -22.28 -26.15 -5.07
C GLN A 199 -21.75 -27.45 -4.51
N ARG A 200 -20.53 -27.83 -4.85
CA ARG A 200 -19.91 -29.08 -4.33
C ARG A 200 -19.76 -29.09 -2.80
N LEU A 201 -19.40 -27.96 -2.21
CA LEU A 201 -19.27 -27.83 -0.75
C LEU A 201 -20.61 -27.97 -0.04
N VAL A 202 -21.67 -27.37 -0.60
CA VAL A 202 -23.04 -27.50 -0.10
C VAL A 202 -23.52 -28.93 -0.24
N GLU A 203 -23.32 -29.57 -1.39
CA GLU A 203 -23.72 -30.93 -1.67
C GLU A 203 -23.02 -31.96 -0.75
N GLN A 204 -21.72 -31.81 -0.51
CA GLN A 204 -20.97 -32.61 0.48
C GLN A 204 -21.49 -32.42 1.91
N GLY A 205 -21.89 -31.19 2.27
CA GLY A 205 -22.50 -30.90 3.58
C GLY A 205 -23.84 -31.63 3.75
N TYR A 206 -24.68 -31.64 2.73
CA TYR A 206 -25.97 -32.37 2.76
C TYR A 206 -25.77 -33.89 2.81
N GLN A 207 -24.82 -34.47 2.06
CA GLN A 207 -24.52 -35.89 2.07
C GLN A 207 -24.05 -36.35 3.45
N LYS A 208 -23.09 -35.63 4.06
CA LYS A 208 -22.60 -35.97 5.42
C LYS A 208 -23.70 -35.91 6.49
N SER A 209 -24.61 -34.96 6.38
CA SER A 209 -25.73 -34.86 7.33
C SER A 209 -26.77 -35.99 7.13
N GLY A 210 -26.93 -36.46 5.89
CA GLY A 210 -27.78 -37.62 5.58
C GLY A 210 -27.20 -38.92 6.15
N GLU A 211 -25.91 -39.17 5.96
CA GLU A 211 -25.21 -40.35 6.51
C GLU A 211 -25.24 -40.39 8.04
N ALA A 212 -25.01 -39.23 8.70
CA ALA A 212 -25.08 -39.15 10.16
C ALA A 212 -26.49 -39.52 10.69
N ARG A 213 -27.56 -39.09 10.02
CA ARG A 213 -28.93 -39.43 10.38
C ARG A 213 -29.22 -40.92 10.19
N GLN A 214 -28.75 -41.55 9.12
CA GLN A 214 -28.90 -42.98 8.87
C GLN A 214 -28.15 -43.82 9.92
N GLN A 215 -26.95 -43.43 10.32
CA GLN A 215 -26.19 -44.08 11.36
C GLN A 215 -26.90 -44.06 12.72
N ILE A 216 -27.47 -42.90 13.09
CA ILE A 216 -28.25 -42.76 14.33
C ILE A 216 -29.50 -43.65 14.28
N GLN A 217 -30.22 -43.73 13.19
CA GLN A 217 -31.38 -44.60 13.03
C GLN A 217 -31.02 -46.09 13.10
N GLN A 218 -29.92 -46.49 12.49
CA GLN A 218 -29.42 -47.87 12.58
C GLN A 218 -29.01 -48.26 14.02
N GLN A 219 -28.35 -47.37 14.73
CA GLN A 219 -28.01 -47.57 16.14
C GLN A 219 -29.26 -47.69 17.02
N GLN A 220 -30.27 -46.90 16.80
CA GLN A 220 -31.53 -46.99 17.54
C GLN A 220 -32.26 -48.29 17.27
N GLN A 221 -32.28 -48.79 16.03
CA GLN A 221 -32.88 -50.10 15.69
C GLN A 221 -32.11 -51.27 16.29
N GLN A 222 -30.77 -51.23 16.29
CA GLN A 222 -29.97 -52.26 16.96
C GLN A 222 -30.19 -52.31 18.47
N ASN A 223 -30.28 -51.16 19.13
CA ASN A 223 -30.55 -51.07 20.56
C ASN A 223 -31.95 -51.58 20.91
N GLN A 224 -32.97 -51.36 20.07
CA GLN A 224 -34.32 -51.89 20.26
C GLN A 224 -34.36 -53.41 20.10
N GLN A 225 -33.62 -53.96 19.14
CA GLN A 225 -33.51 -55.42 18.95
C GLN A 225 -32.78 -56.11 20.10
N GLN A 226 -31.74 -55.52 20.66
CA GLN A 226 -31.03 -56.04 21.81
C GLN A 226 -31.91 -56.01 23.09
N ASN A 227 -32.64 -54.95 23.32
CA ASN A 227 -33.56 -54.84 24.47
C ASN A 227 -34.73 -55.86 24.34
N GLY A 228 -35.32 -55.99 23.13
CA GLY A 228 -36.37 -56.96 22.90
C GLY A 228 -35.94 -58.43 23.07
N SER A 229 -34.67 -58.74 22.75
CA SER A 229 -34.12 -60.10 22.95
C SER A 229 -33.79 -60.41 24.43
N SER A 230 -33.43 -59.39 25.21
CA SER A 230 -33.18 -59.56 26.66
C SER A 230 -34.48 -59.72 27.47
N GLU A 231 -35.56 -59.02 27.12
CA GLU A 231 -36.88 -59.16 27.72
C GLU A 231 -37.50 -60.54 27.41
N GLY A 232 -37.33 -61.06 26.16
CA GLY A 232 -37.77 -62.37 25.76
C GLY A 232 -37.04 -63.52 26.47
N SER A 233 -35.82 -63.30 26.97
CA SER A 233 -35.06 -64.30 27.76
C SER A 233 -35.49 -64.34 29.22
N PHE A 234 -35.89 -63.22 29.81
CA PHE A 234 -36.38 -63.20 31.21
C PHE A 234 -37.76 -63.83 31.37
N THR A 235 -38.64 -63.69 30.40
CA THR A 235 -40.00 -64.33 30.47
C THR A 235 -39.95 -65.83 30.24
N ARG A 236 -38.88 -66.42 29.69
CA ARG A 236 -38.75 -67.81 29.41
C ARG A 236 -38.16 -68.63 30.57
N VAL A 237 -37.55 -68.00 31.56
CA VAL A 237 -36.97 -68.68 32.74
C VAL A 237 -38.01 -68.87 33.86
N ASP A 238 -39.08 -68.08 33.91
CA ASP A 238 -40.06 -68.11 35.00
C ASP A 238 -41.21 -69.12 34.76
N SER A 239 -41.28 -69.88 33.65
CA SER A 239 -42.36 -70.87 33.37
C SER A 239 -41.96 -72.32 33.57
N GLY A 240 -40.74 -72.62 34.11
CA GLY A 240 -40.18 -73.95 34.11
C GLY A 240 -40.01 -74.65 35.48
N ASP A 241 -40.23 -73.97 36.61
CA ASP A 241 -39.99 -74.62 37.93
C ASP A 241 -41.13 -74.32 38.91
N ARG A 242 -42.19 -75.18 38.83
CA ARG A 242 -43.13 -75.34 39.93
C ARG A 242 -42.85 -76.76 40.51
N PRO A 243 -42.25 -76.92 41.72
CA PRO A 243 -42.18 -78.14 42.41
C PRO A 243 -43.59 -78.54 42.93
N ASP A 244 -43.96 -79.79 42.62
CA ASP A 244 -45.17 -80.52 43.00
C ASP A 244 -45.29 -80.61 44.52
N ALA A 245 -46.25 -79.90 45.12
CA ALA A 245 -46.60 -79.97 46.55
C ALA A 245 -47.69 -81.02 46.76
N ARG A 246 -47.32 -82.28 46.68
CA ARG A 246 -48.18 -83.44 47.18
C ARG A 246 -47.31 -84.50 47.82
N ARG A 247 -47.12 -84.36 49.10
CA ARG A 247 -47.00 -85.48 50.04
C ARG A 247 -46.56 -84.98 51.41
N LEU A 248 -47.47 -84.88 52.29
CA LEU A 248 -47.32 -85.23 53.72
C LEU A 248 -48.71 -85.15 54.38
N ASP A 249 -49.41 -86.29 54.25
CA ASP A 249 -50.35 -86.81 55.24
C ASP A 249 -49.87 -88.17 55.62
N ARG A 250 -49.22 -88.24 56.74
CA ARG A 250 -49.35 -89.26 57.80
C ARG A 250 -48.36 -88.99 58.94
#